data_7983aff1370559fa1126534ff349e1aa
#
_entry.id   7983aff1370559fa1126534ff349e1aa
#
_cell.length_a   1.000
_cell.length_b   1.000
_cell.length_c   1.000
_cell.angle_alpha   90.00
_cell.angle_beta   90.00
_cell.angle_gamma   90.00
#
_symmetry.space_group_name_H-M   'P 1'
#
loop_
_entity.id
_entity.type
_entity.pdbx_description
1 polymer ?
#
loop_
_entity_poly.entity_id
_entity_poly.type
_entity_poly.pdbx_seq_one_letter_code
_entity_poly.pdbx_strand_id
1 'polypeptide(L)'
;ILVLTFMAAAKLGMRVSLLNNLAAMLFVLPFFLFSALAGQIADKYEKSWLTRLIKILEIVIMVVAAFGFVFEIYPLLFVALFLMGTHSTFFGPIKYAYLPQAMTTNELVGANGLFQMGTSLAILTGMMLAGVLMKLDSPLFWISGVTVFVAIMGYLASRFIPVMTAPQPDLTIDWNIFRTSWQTIANLYRLPIMWFTILGNSWFWFYGATFLTQVPEFSKSILLGDESVVIFLLTLFSVGTALGSLLCKTLTKNQ
;
A
#
# COMPACT_ATOMS: atom_id res chain seq x y z
N ILE A 1 -4.12 -9.83 -3.54
CA ILE A 1 -3.68 -10.88 -2.58
C ILE A 1 -4.78 -11.91 -2.37
N LEU A 2 -5.96 -11.55 -1.84
CA LEU A 2 -7.04 -12.51 -1.51
C LEU A 2 -7.35 -13.47 -2.66
N VAL A 3 -7.61 -12.95 -3.87
CA VAL A 3 -7.92 -13.78 -5.04
C VAL A 3 -6.80 -14.76 -5.35
N LEU A 4 -5.56 -14.29 -5.38
CA LEU A 4 -4.38 -15.12 -5.62
C LEU A 4 -4.26 -16.27 -4.62
N THR A 5 -4.42 -15.97 -3.32
CA THR A 5 -4.22 -16.98 -2.27
C THR A 5 -5.30 -18.03 -2.25
N PHE A 6 -6.57 -17.68 -2.51
CA PHE A 6 -7.66 -18.64 -2.61
C PHE A 6 -7.48 -19.57 -3.82
N MET A 7 -7.13 -19.01 -4.99
CA MET A 7 -6.90 -19.79 -6.20
C MET A 7 -5.70 -20.72 -6.07
N ALA A 8 -4.55 -20.19 -5.59
CA ALA A 8 -3.34 -20.97 -5.41
C ALA A 8 -3.55 -22.10 -4.39
N ALA A 9 -4.32 -21.85 -3.31
CA ALA A 9 -4.65 -22.87 -2.33
C ALA A 9 -5.44 -24.04 -2.94
N ALA A 10 -6.47 -23.72 -3.74
CA ALA A 10 -7.30 -24.72 -4.39
C ALA A 10 -6.50 -25.60 -5.37
N LYS A 11 -5.54 -25.03 -6.08
CA LYS A 11 -4.79 -25.72 -7.14
C LYS A 11 -3.51 -26.40 -6.65
N LEU A 12 -2.81 -25.79 -5.68
CA LEU A 12 -1.54 -26.31 -5.15
C LEU A 12 -1.72 -27.24 -3.95
N GLY A 13 -2.94 -27.40 -3.44
CA GLY A 13 -3.21 -28.20 -2.25
C GLY A 13 -2.56 -27.67 -0.96
N MET A 14 -2.13 -26.41 -0.96
CA MET A 14 -1.47 -25.77 0.19
C MET A 14 -2.51 -25.11 1.10
N ARG A 15 -2.16 -24.97 2.39
CA ARG A 15 -3.02 -24.27 3.35
C ARG A 15 -3.14 -22.79 2.96
N VAL A 16 -4.38 -22.27 2.92
CA VAL A 16 -4.68 -20.85 2.62
C VAL A 16 -3.87 -19.90 3.52
N SER A 17 -3.74 -20.23 4.82
CA SER A 17 -2.99 -19.42 5.79
C SER A 17 -1.51 -19.30 5.42
N LEU A 18 -0.88 -20.39 4.95
CA LEU A 18 0.52 -20.37 4.53
C LEU A 18 0.71 -19.48 3.29
N LEU A 19 -0.19 -19.60 2.31
CA LEU A 19 -0.14 -18.79 1.09
C LEU A 19 -0.42 -17.30 1.37
N ASN A 20 -1.35 -17.01 2.29
CA ASN A 20 -1.59 -15.64 2.73
C ASN A 20 -0.34 -15.02 3.39
N ASN A 21 0.32 -15.76 4.28
CA ASN A 21 1.53 -15.28 4.93
C ASN A 21 2.67 -15.10 3.93
N LEU A 22 2.84 -16.02 2.98
CA LEU A 22 3.84 -15.91 1.91
C LEU A 22 3.56 -14.70 1.02
N ALA A 23 2.31 -14.50 0.62
CA ALA A 23 1.90 -13.35 -0.19
C ALA A 23 2.11 -12.02 0.56
N ALA A 24 1.75 -11.97 1.85
CA ALA A 24 2.00 -10.79 2.68
C ALA A 24 3.50 -10.52 2.83
N MET A 25 4.32 -11.55 3.06
CA MET A 25 5.78 -11.42 3.13
C MET A 25 6.36 -10.89 1.82
N LEU A 26 5.97 -11.44 0.67
CA LEU A 26 6.44 -10.98 -0.64
C LEU A 26 6.05 -9.53 -0.94
N PHE A 27 4.86 -9.11 -0.50
CA PHE A 27 4.42 -7.73 -0.67
C PHE A 27 5.17 -6.75 0.26
N VAL A 28 5.49 -7.17 1.49
CA VAL A 28 6.16 -6.31 2.49
C VAL A 28 7.68 -6.29 2.31
N LEU A 29 8.29 -7.36 1.80
CA LEU A 29 9.73 -7.48 1.63
C LEU A 29 10.38 -6.30 0.90
N PRO A 30 9.83 -5.76 -0.21
CA PRO A 30 10.37 -4.57 -0.87
C PRO A 30 10.45 -3.34 0.02
N PHE A 31 9.50 -3.14 0.94
CA PHE A 31 9.55 -2.01 1.88
C PHE A 31 10.77 -2.09 2.79
N PHE A 32 11.10 -3.28 3.26
CA PHE A 32 12.32 -3.49 4.05
C PHE A 32 13.59 -3.25 3.21
N LEU A 33 13.61 -3.74 1.96
CA LEU A 33 14.79 -3.65 1.11
C LEU A 33 15.02 -2.24 0.55
N PHE A 34 13.97 -1.57 0.07
CA PHE A 34 14.11 -0.40 -0.80
C PHE A 34 13.64 0.92 -0.19
N SER A 35 13.11 0.96 1.04
CA SER A 35 12.54 2.20 1.61
C SER A 35 13.54 3.35 1.68
N ALA A 36 14.78 3.08 2.10
CA ALA A 36 15.83 4.10 2.19
C ALA A 36 16.24 4.63 0.80
N LEU A 37 16.33 3.74 -0.20
CA LEU A 37 16.58 4.12 -1.58
C LEU A 37 15.42 4.93 -2.18
N ALA A 38 14.19 4.51 -1.90
CA ALA A 38 12.98 5.21 -2.34
C ALA A 38 12.92 6.64 -1.78
N GLY A 39 13.33 6.83 -0.52
CA GLY A 39 13.48 8.16 0.09
C GLY A 39 14.46 9.04 -0.67
N GLN A 40 15.68 8.55 -0.93
CA GLN A 40 16.69 9.30 -1.71
C GLN A 40 16.19 9.68 -3.11
N ILE A 41 15.52 8.77 -3.80
CA ILE A 41 14.95 9.03 -5.13
C ILE A 41 13.84 10.10 -5.03
N ALA A 42 12.99 10.05 -4.01
CA ALA A 42 11.96 11.05 -3.79
C ALA A 42 12.55 12.44 -3.48
N ASP A 43 13.69 12.52 -2.81
CA ASP A 43 14.36 13.79 -2.50
C ASP A 43 15.11 14.37 -3.71
N LYS A 44 15.71 13.50 -4.54
CA LYS A 44 16.51 13.92 -5.69
C LYS A 44 15.67 14.39 -6.86
N TYR A 45 14.56 13.73 -7.16
CA TYR A 45 13.80 13.97 -8.38
C TYR A 45 12.49 14.72 -8.12
N GLU A 46 11.99 15.36 -9.17
CA GLU A 46 10.71 16.04 -9.18
C GLU A 46 9.55 15.03 -8.99
N LYS A 47 8.64 15.31 -8.05
CA LYS A 47 7.67 14.34 -7.53
C LYS A 47 6.52 14.04 -8.48
N SER A 48 6.07 15.01 -9.28
CA SER A 48 5.00 14.76 -10.26
C SER A 48 5.48 13.86 -11.40
N TRP A 49 6.73 14.07 -11.86
CA TRP A 49 7.37 13.21 -12.84
C TRP A 49 7.56 11.78 -12.31
N LEU A 50 8.11 11.65 -11.08
CA LEU A 50 8.24 10.34 -10.42
C LEU A 50 6.90 9.65 -10.27
N THR A 51 5.86 10.37 -9.86
CA THR A 51 4.51 9.79 -9.71
C THR A 51 4.01 9.23 -11.05
N ARG A 52 4.17 9.98 -12.14
CA ARG A 52 3.77 9.50 -13.48
C ARG A 52 4.55 8.26 -13.91
N LEU A 53 5.87 8.24 -13.67
CA LEU A 53 6.70 7.09 -13.98
C LEU A 53 6.28 5.85 -13.20
N ILE A 54 6.05 5.99 -11.89
CA ILE A 54 5.59 4.90 -11.03
C ILE A 54 4.19 4.42 -11.43
N LYS A 55 3.30 5.33 -11.86
CA LYS A 55 1.97 4.95 -12.36
C LYS A 55 2.01 4.21 -13.70
N ILE A 56 2.98 4.51 -14.58
CA ILE A 56 3.23 3.70 -15.77
C ILE A 56 3.71 2.29 -15.38
N LEU A 57 4.64 2.21 -14.42
CA LEU A 57 5.11 0.92 -13.91
C LEU A 57 3.94 0.09 -13.30
N GLU A 58 3.02 0.75 -12.60
CA GLU A 58 1.80 0.10 -12.07
C GLU A 58 0.97 -0.53 -13.19
N ILE A 59 0.76 0.18 -14.30
CA ILE A 59 0.04 -0.37 -15.46
C ILE A 59 0.74 -1.63 -15.99
N VAL A 60 2.07 -1.58 -16.16
CA VAL A 60 2.84 -2.73 -16.61
C VAL A 60 2.68 -3.92 -15.67
N ILE A 61 2.79 -3.68 -14.36
CA ILE A 61 2.61 -4.73 -13.34
C ILE A 61 1.19 -5.30 -13.38
N MET A 62 0.17 -4.46 -13.55
CA MET A 62 -1.22 -4.94 -13.63
C MET A 62 -1.47 -5.73 -14.91
N VAL A 63 -0.86 -5.38 -16.04
CA VAL A 63 -0.92 -6.17 -17.26
C VAL A 63 -0.25 -7.54 -17.06
N VAL A 64 0.93 -7.58 -16.43
CA VAL A 64 1.60 -8.84 -16.08
C VAL A 64 0.73 -9.70 -15.15
N ALA A 65 0.10 -9.07 -14.14
CA ALA A 65 -0.84 -9.76 -13.26
C ALA A 65 -2.08 -10.28 -14.01
N ALA A 66 -2.61 -9.51 -14.95
CA ALA A 66 -3.75 -9.91 -15.78
C ALA A 66 -3.43 -11.17 -16.60
N PHE A 67 -2.24 -11.22 -17.23
CA PHE A 67 -1.76 -12.44 -17.89
C PHE A 67 -1.67 -13.61 -16.91
N GLY A 68 -1.10 -13.38 -15.72
CA GLY A 68 -1.00 -14.39 -14.67
C GLY A 68 -2.37 -14.94 -14.24
N PHE A 69 -3.40 -14.08 -14.14
CA PHE A 69 -4.77 -14.51 -13.82
C PHE A 69 -5.44 -15.28 -14.96
N VAL A 70 -5.40 -14.72 -16.17
CA VAL A 70 -6.07 -15.33 -17.34
C VAL A 70 -5.50 -16.71 -17.69
N PHE A 71 -4.18 -16.86 -17.62
CA PHE A 71 -3.48 -18.11 -17.91
C PHE A 71 -3.19 -18.97 -16.68
N GLU A 72 -3.64 -18.53 -15.50
CA GLU A 72 -3.45 -19.22 -14.22
C GLU A 72 -1.98 -19.53 -13.89
N ILE A 73 -1.06 -18.62 -14.23
CA ILE A 73 0.38 -18.77 -14.00
C ILE A 73 0.71 -18.20 -12.60
N TYR A 74 0.61 -19.04 -11.57
CA TYR A 74 0.82 -18.62 -10.16
C TYR A 74 2.19 -18.01 -9.88
N PRO A 75 3.33 -18.55 -10.38
CA PRO A 75 4.63 -17.90 -10.19
C PRO A 75 4.65 -16.45 -10.69
N LEU A 76 4.00 -16.17 -11.83
CA LEU A 76 3.91 -14.83 -12.39
C LEU A 76 3.10 -13.89 -11.49
N LEU A 77 2.04 -14.40 -10.85
CA LEU A 77 1.24 -13.64 -9.89
C LEU A 77 2.02 -13.30 -8.62
N PHE A 78 2.87 -14.20 -8.12
CA PHE A 78 3.78 -13.91 -6.99
C PHE A 78 4.84 -12.88 -7.37
N VAL A 79 5.38 -12.93 -8.58
CA VAL A 79 6.29 -11.90 -9.11
C VAL A 79 5.57 -10.55 -9.21
N ALA A 80 4.36 -10.52 -9.77
CA ALA A 80 3.55 -9.31 -9.84
C ALA A 80 3.27 -8.73 -8.45
N LEU A 81 3.02 -9.58 -7.46
CA LEU A 81 2.80 -9.17 -6.07
C LEU A 81 4.05 -8.52 -5.45
N PHE A 82 5.24 -9.10 -5.67
CA PHE A 82 6.51 -8.51 -5.25
C PHE A 82 6.76 -7.15 -5.94
N LEU A 83 6.50 -7.08 -7.24
CA LEU A 83 6.62 -5.83 -8.00
C LEU A 83 5.63 -4.77 -7.52
N MET A 84 4.41 -5.15 -7.11
CA MET A 84 3.44 -4.23 -6.48
C MET A 84 3.92 -3.73 -5.12
N GLY A 85 4.55 -4.58 -4.32
CA GLY A 85 5.22 -4.16 -3.10
C GLY A 85 6.33 -3.15 -3.38
N THR A 86 7.15 -3.41 -4.41
CA THR A 86 8.21 -2.49 -4.87
C THR A 86 7.62 -1.16 -5.32
N HIS A 87 6.59 -1.18 -6.18
CA HIS A 87 5.85 0.00 -6.59
C HIS A 87 5.36 0.83 -5.39
N SER A 88 4.71 0.18 -4.43
CA SER A 88 4.18 0.82 -3.22
C SER A 88 5.29 1.41 -2.35
N THR A 89 6.45 0.76 -2.27
CA THR A 89 7.64 1.24 -1.54
C THR A 89 8.16 2.56 -2.11
N PHE A 90 8.21 2.69 -3.44
CA PHE A 90 8.65 3.93 -4.08
C PHE A 90 7.56 5.01 -4.04
N PHE A 91 6.29 4.64 -4.20
CA PHE A 91 5.19 5.59 -4.20
C PHE A 91 4.96 6.24 -2.82
N GLY A 92 5.17 5.51 -1.73
CA GLY A 92 4.95 5.99 -0.36
C GLY A 92 5.69 7.29 -0.04
N PRO A 93 7.03 7.32 -0.09
CA PRO A 93 7.81 8.54 0.16
C PRO A 93 7.44 9.70 -0.74
N ILE A 94 7.20 9.46 -2.03
CA ILE A 94 6.83 10.50 -3.00
C ILE A 94 5.50 11.15 -2.59
N LYS A 95 4.49 10.34 -2.26
CA LYS A 95 3.17 10.79 -1.86
C LYS A 95 3.22 11.71 -0.63
N TYR A 96 3.93 11.27 0.42
CA TYR A 96 4.00 12.04 1.66
C TYR A 96 4.97 13.22 1.60
N ALA A 97 6.05 13.13 0.81
CA ALA A 97 6.98 14.24 0.62
C ALA A 97 6.44 15.34 -0.30
N TYR A 98 5.41 15.07 -1.12
CA TYR A 98 4.73 16.07 -1.92
C TYR A 98 3.93 17.06 -1.06
N LEU A 99 3.27 16.57 -0.01
CA LEU A 99 2.37 17.38 0.82
C LEU A 99 3.04 18.62 1.44
N PRO A 100 4.24 18.52 2.10
CA PRO A 100 4.90 19.69 2.66
C PRO A 100 5.35 20.72 1.62
N GLN A 101 5.48 20.32 0.34
CA GLN A 101 5.81 21.26 -0.73
C GLN A 101 4.59 21.98 -1.29
N ALA A 102 3.42 21.33 -1.26
CA ALA A 102 2.19 21.83 -1.86
C ALA A 102 1.26 22.55 -0.87
N MET A 103 1.42 22.29 0.45
CA MET A 103 0.51 22.74 1.50
C MET A 103 1.21 23.62 2.52
N THR A 104 0.46 24.53 3.13
CA THR A 104 0.94 25.28 4.30
C THR A 104 0.99 24.39 5.54
N THR A 105 1.78 24.79 6.55
CA THR A 105 1.91 24.02 7.80
C THR A 105 0.55 23.73 8.47
N ASN A 106 -0.38 24.69 8.42
CA ASN A 106 -1.72 24.55 9.01
C ASN A 106 -2.63 23.57 8.24
N GLU A 107 -2.32 23.30 6.98
CA GLU A 107 -3.09 22.39 6.12
C GLU A 107 -2.56 20.96 6.13
N LEU A 108 -1.29 20.77 6.53
CA LEU A 108 -0.61 19.46 6.48
C LEU A 108 -1.35 18.35 7.23
N VAL A 109 -1.86 18.64 8.43
CA VAL A 109 -2.58 17.65 9.24
C VAL A 109 -3.86 17.22 8.51
N GLY A 110 -4.62 18.17 7.97
CA GLY A 110 -5.83 17.90 7.21
C GLY A 110 -5.54 17.15 5.91
N ALA A 111 -4.50 17.55 5.17
CA ALA A 111 -4.09 16.90 3.93
C ALA A 111 -3.65 15.44 4.16
N ASN A 112 -2.84 15.17 5.18
CA ASN A 112 -2.48 13.82 5.59
C ASN A 112 -3.70 12.98 5.97
N GLY A 113 -4.67 13.58 6.71
CA GLY A 113 -5.92 12.93 7.06
C GLY A 113 -6.74 12.52 5.83
N LEU A 114 -6.85 13.41 4.83
CA LEU A 114 -7.52 13.12 3.56
C LEU A 114 -6.83 12.00 2.77
N PHE A 115 -5.49 12.00 2.72
CA PHE A 115 -4.74 10.90 2.08
C PHE A 115 -4.98 9.57 2.77
N GLN A 116 -4.98 9.56 4.10
CA GLN A 116 -5.22 8.33 4.87
C GLN A 116 -6.67 7.85 4.71
N MET A 117 -7.64 8.76 4.75
CA MET A 117 -9.03 8.43 4.47
C MET A 117 -9.21 7.83 3.08
N GLY A 118 -8.65 8.48 2.05
CA GLY A 118 -8.70 7.98 0.67
C GLY A 118 -8.07 6.60 0.54
N THR A 119 -6.95 6.35 1.22
CA THR A 119 -6.30 5.04 1.27
C THR A 119 -7.20 3.97 1.91
N SER A 120 -7.82 4.29 3.05
CA SER A 120 -8.73 3.37 3.75
C SER A 120 -9.98 3.04 2.92
N LEU A 121 -10.57 4.06 2.27
CA LEU A 121 -11.71 3.86 1.37
C LEU A 121 -11.34 3.02 0.15
N ALA A 122 -10.16 3.25 -0.45
CA ALA A 122 -9.67 2.46 -1.58
C ALA A 122 -9.45 0.99 -1.21
N ILE A 123 -8.90 0.72 -0.02
CA ILE A 123 -8.74 -0.65 0.49
C ILE A 123 -10.10 -1.31 0.67
N LEU A 124 -11.05 -0.63 1.33
CA LEU A 124 -12.40 -1.16 1.57
C LEU A 124 -13.13 -1.44 0.26
N THR A 125 -13.19 -0.47 -0.65
CA THR A 125 -13.86 -0.63 -1.95
C THR A 125 -13.21 -1.71 -2.79
N GLY A 126 -11.87 -1.82 -2.76
CA GLY A 126 -11.12 -2.87 -3.45
C GLY A 126 -11.45 -4.28 -2.93
N MET A 127 -11.57 -4.45 -1.61
CA MET A 127 -11.97 -5.74 -1.01
C MET A 127 -13.41 -6.10 -1.37
N MET A 128 -14.34 -5.15 -1.27
CA MET A 128 -15.75 -5.38 -1.63
C MET A 128 -15.89 -5.72 -3.11
N LEU A 129 -15.20 -4.97 -3.98
CA LEU A 129 -15.22 -5.19 -5.42
C LEU A 129 -14.65 -6.57 -5.78
N ALA A 130 -13.53 -6.98 -5.15
CA ALA A 130 -12.97 -8.30 -5.34
C ALA A 130 -13.98 -9.41 -4.96
N GLY A 131 -14.69 -9.25 -3.82
CA GLY A 131 -15.72 -10.19 -3.40
C GLY A 131 -16.90 -10.29 -4.37
N VAL A 132 -17.33 -9.17 -4.96
CA VAL A 132 -18.40 -9.15 -5.98
C VAL A 132 -17.93 -9.80 -7.28
N LEU A 133 -16.74 -9.43 -7.76
CA LEU A 133 -16.19 -9.95 -9.02
C LEU A 133 -15.97 -11.48 -8.98
N MET A 134 -15.64 -12.03 -7.81
CA MET A 134 -15.47 -13.48 -7.62
C MET A 134 -16.78 -14.28 -7.81
N LYS A 135 -17.94 -13.62 -7.76
CA LYS A 135 -19.26 -14.27 -7.97
C LYS A 135 -19.74 -14.22 -9.42
N LEU A 136 -19.02 -13.53 -10.30
CA LEU A 136 -19.38 -13.41 -11.72
C LEU A 136 -18.91 -14.64 -12.52
N ASP A 137 -19.56 -14.85 -13.65
CA ASP A 137 -19.05 -15.77 -14.66
C ASP A 137 -17.70 -15.27 -15.18
N SER A 138 -16.68 -16.13 -15.22
CA SER A 138 -15.31 -15.78 -15.61
C SER A 138 -14.65 -14.70 -14.71
N PRO A 139 -14.56 -14.91 -13.38
CA PRO A 139 -14.14 -13.90 -12.40
C PRO A 139 -12.75 -13.35 -12.69
N LEU A 140 -11.83 -14.19 -13.19
CA LEU A 140 -10.45 -13.79 -13.47
C LEU A 140 -10.32 -12.78 -14.60
N PHE A 141 -11.19 -12.90 -15.60
CA PHE A 141 -11.26 -11.95 -16.70
C PHE A 141 -11.68 -10.55 -16.18
N TRP A 142 -12.74 -10.51 -15.37
CA TRP A 142 -13.22 -9.25 -14.80
C TRP A 142 -12.22 -8.62 -13.83
N ILE A 143 -11.59 -9.41 -12.97
CA ILE A 143 -10.54 -8.93 -12.05
C ILE A 143 -9.37 -8.35 -12.82
N SER A 144 -8.92 -9.03 -13.89
CA SER A 144 -7.85 -8.56 -14.75
C SER A 144 -8.20 -7.23 -15.43
N GLY A 145 -9.40 -7.13 -15.99
CA GLY A 145 -9.87 -5.91 -16.63
C GLY A 145 -9.97 -4.73 -15.67
N VAL A 146 -10.57 -4.94 -14.51
CA VAL A 146 -10.76 -3.90 -13.49
C VAL A 146 -9.43 -3.42 -12.92
N THR A 147 -8.48 -4.31 -12.62
CA THR A 147 -7.17 -3.90 -12.07
C THR A 147 -6.36 -3.07 -13.05
N VAL A 148 -6.34 -3.46 -14.33
CA VAL A 148 -5.68 -2.67 -15.40
C VAL A 148 -6.41 -1.33 -15.60
N PHE A 149 -7.74 -1.32 -15.63
CA PHE A 149 -8.53 -0.09 -15.75
C PHE A 149 -8.23 0.90 -14.62
N VAL A 150 -8.22 0.44 -13.37
CA VAL A 150 -7.91 1.28 -12.20
C VAL A 150 -6.47 1.83 -12.28
N ALA A 151 -5.50 1.04 -12.73
CA ALA A 151 -4.12 1.49 -12.92
C ALA A 151 -4.04 2.61 -13.98
N ILE A 152 -4.75 2.46 -15.10
CA ILE A 152 -4.83 3.49 -16.15
C ILE A 152 -5.47 4.77 -15.61
N MET A 153 -6.58 4.66 -14.86
CA MET A 153 -7.23 5.81 -14.23
C MET A 153 -6.31 6.50 -13.22
N GLY A 154 -5.53 5.72 -12.46
CA GLY A 154 -4.50 6.24 -11.56
C GLY A 154 -3.41 7.02 -12.30
N TYR A 155 -2.95 6.54 -13.47
CA TYR A 155 -2.02 7.27 -14.32
C TYR A 155 -2.65 8.58 -14.85
N LEU A 156 -3.87 8.53 -15.37
CA LEU A 156 -4.56 9.72 -15.87
C LEU A 156 -4.73 10.76 -14.75
N ALA A 157 -5.13 10.34 -13.54
CA ALA A 157 -5.21 11.22 -12.39
C ALA A 157 -3.85 11.85 -12.03
N SER A 158 -2.74 11.11 -12.17
CA SER A 158 -1.40 11.62 -11.91
C SER A 158 -0.98 12.78 -12.84
N ARG A 159 -1.62 12.92 -14.00
CA ARG A 159 -1.36 14.02 -14.95
C ARG A 159 -1.80 15.38 -14.43
N PHE A 160 -2.73 15.41 -13.48
CA PHE A 160 -3.23 16.63 -12.85
C PHE A 160 -2.38 17.10 -11.67
N ILE A 161 -1.37 16.33 -11.26
CA ILE A 161 -0.46 16.72 -10.17
C ILE A 161 0.44 17.86 -10.65
N PRO A 162 0.43 19.04 -9.97
CA PRO A 162 1.28 20.17 -10.30
C PRO A 162 2.77 19.81 -10.20
N VAL A 163 3.57 20.42 -11.07
CA VAL A 163 5.03 20.28 -11.06
C VAL A 163 5.60 21.10 -9.90
N MET A 164 6.49 20.47 -9.13
CA MET A 164 7.22 21.08 -8.02
C MET A 164 8.71 20.94 -8.22
N THR A 165 9.49 21.86 -7.65
CA THR A 165 10.97 21.76 -7.71
C THR A 165 11.44 20.55 -6.90
N ALA A 166 12.46 19.87 -7.42
CA ALA A 166 13.12 18.79 -6.68
C ALA A 166 13.80 19.36 -5.42
N PRO A 167 13.65 18.74 -4.23
CA PRO A 167 14.23 19.28 -3.00
C PRO A 167 15.74 19.30 -3.00
N GLN A 168 16.37 18.25 -3.52
CA GLN A 168 17.82 18.05 -3.52
C GLN A 168 18.31 17.49 -4.88
N PRO A 169 18.32 18.31 -5.96
CA PRO A 169 18.69 17.83 -7.31
C PRO A 169 20.12 17.27 -7.37
N ASP A 170 21.03 17.82 -6.57
CA ASP A 170 22.45 17.45 -6.55
C ASP A 170 22.75 16.24 -5.64
N LEU A 171 21.74 15.65 -5.00
CA LEU A 171 21.91 14.49 -4.13
C LEU A 171 22.54 13.32 -4.91
N THR A 172 23.64 12.80 -4.39
CA THR A 172 24.25 11.55 -4.92
C THR A 172 23.55 10.35 -4.27
N ILE A 173 22.92 9.51 -5.10
CA ILE A 173 22.22 8.31 -4.63
C ILE A 173 23.26 7.25 -4.22
N ASP A 174 23.18 6.80 -2.97
CA ASP A 174 23.93 5.63 -2.52
C ASP A 174 23.11 4.37 -2.80
N TRP A 175 23.57 3.57 -3.76
CA TRP A 175 22.91 2.33 -4.18
C TRP A 175 23.11 1.16 -3.21
N ASN A 176 23.93 1.32 -2.19
CA ASN A 176 24.09 0.30 -1.16
C ASN A 176 22.92 0.32 -0.17
N ILE A 177 21.90 -0.47 -0.47
CA ILE A 177 20.63 -0.54 0.25
C ILE A 177 20.83 -0.76 1.76
N PHE A 178 21.72 -1.68 2.13
CA PHE A 178 21.96 -2.01 3.54
C PHE A 178 22.67 -0.88 4.29
N ARG A 179 23.69 -0.29 3.66
CA ARG A 179 24.41 0.85 4.23
C ARG A 179 23.48 2.04 4.42
N THR A 180 22.68 2.36 3.40
CA THR A 180 21.76 3.48 3.43
C THR A 180 20.69 3.29 4.50
N SER A 181 20.10 2.11 4.59
CA SER A 181 19.10 1.79 5.62
C SER A 181 19.70 1.90 7.03
N TRP A 182 20.91 1.38 7.23
CA TRP A 182 21.59 1.48 8.52
C TRP A 182 21.91 2.92 8.91
N GLN A 183 22.44 3.72 7.96
CA GLN A 183 22.73 5.13 8.19
C GLN A 183 21.47 5.93 8.50
N THR A 184 20.38 5.67 7.81
CA THR A 184 19.09 6.31 8.08
C THR A 184 18.62 6.01 9.50
N ILE A 185 18.63 4.75 9.92
CA ILE A 185 18.25 4.33 11.28
C ILE A 185 19.18 4.97 12.32
N ALA A 186 20.50 4.94 12.10
CA ALA A 186 21.48 5.50 13.02
C ALA A 186 21.33 7.03 13.18
N ASN A 187 21.00 7.76 12.10
CA ASN A 187 20.75 9.18 12.14
C ASN A 187 19.44 9.51 12.88
N LEU A 188 18.38 8.75 12.64
CA LEU A 188 17.09 8.92 13.32
C LEU A 188 17.17 8.62 14.82
N TYR A 189 17.95 7.62 15.21
CA TYR A 189 18.18 7.27 16.62
C TYR A 189 18.77 8.45 17.42
N ARG A 190 19.55 9.33 16.77
CA ARG A 190 20.11 10.54 17.40
C ARG A 190 19.10 11.64 17.64
N LEU A 191 17.90 11.54 17.07
CA LEU A 191 16.82 12.52 17.17
C LEU A 191 15.64 11.93 17.94
N PRO A 192 15.58 12.08 19.29
CA PRO A 192 14.64 11.33 20.14
C PRO A 192 13.17 11.49 19.71
N ILE A 193 12.76 12.70 19.36
CA ILE A 193 11.37 12.97 18.94
C ILE A 193 11.03 12.17 17.68
N MET A 194 11.91 12.19 16.67
CA MET A 194 11.71 11.44 15.43
C MET A 194 11.73 9.93 15.68
N TRP A 195 12.65 9.47 16.54
CA TRP A 195 12.76 8.06 16.88
C TRP A 195 11.48 7.51 17.52
N PHE A 196 10.95 8.19 18.55
CA PHE A 196 9.69 7.78 19.19
C PHE A 196 8.48 7.91 18.26
N THR A 197 8.45 8.91 17.39
CA THR A 197 7.39 9.04 16.38
C THR A 197 7.39 7.86 15.41
N ILE A 198 8.57 7.44 14.93
CA ILE A 198 8.72 6.30 14.03
C ILE A 198 8.33 5.01 14.74
N LEU A 199 8.77 4.80 15.99
CA LEU A 199 8.38 3.63 16.76
C LEU A 199 6.86 3.57 16.97
N GLY A 200 6.23 4.67 17.33
CA GLY A 200 4.77 4.75 17.49
C GLY A 200 4.02 4.44 16.20
N ASN A 201 4.47 5.02 15.08
CA ASN A 201 3.90 4.74 13.77
C ASN A 201 4.12 3.28 13.34
N SER A 202 5.32 2.73 13.57
CA SER A 202 5.62 1.33 13.27
C SER A 202 4.75 0.38 14.11
N TRP A 203 4.54 0.69 15.39
CA TRP A 203 3.63 -0.06 16.26
C TRP A 203 2.20 -0.03 15.76
N PHE A 204 1.70 1.15 15.35
CA PHE A 204 0.37 1.30 14.78
C PHE A 204 0.17 0.42 13.54
N TRP A 205 1.12 0.45 12.59
CA TRP A 205 1.05 -0.37 11.39
C TRP A 205 1.20 -1.87 11.68
N PHE A 206 2.08 -2.24 12.61
CA PHE A 206 2.23 -3.63 13.06
C PHE A 206 0.92 -4.17 13.65
N TYR A 207 0.31 -3.39 14.57
CA TYR A 207 -0.97 -3.74 15.16
C TYR A 207 -2.08 -3.86 14.09
N GLY A 208 -2.17 -2.87 13.20
CA GLY A 208 -3.16 -2.85 12.13
C GLY A 208 -3.02 -4.03 11.17
N ALA A 209 -1.80 -4.35 10.75
CA ALA A 209 -1.54 -5.50 9.88
C ALA A 209 -1.87 -6.83 10.57
N THR A 210 -1.48 -6.99 11.85
CA THR A 210 -1.81 -8.18 12.64
C THR A 210 -3.32 -8.33 12.79
N PHE A 211 -4.03 -7.26 13.13
CA PHE A 211 -5.49 -7.25 13.25
C PHE A 211 -6.14 -7.69 11.94
N LEU A 212 -5.80 -7.06 10.82
CA LEU A 212 -6.38 -7.36 9.51
C LEU A 212 -6.14 -8.81 9.07
N THR A 213 -4.97 -9.38 9.39
CA THR A 213 -4.66 -10.77 9.03
C THR A 213 -5.36 -11.79 9.93
N GLN A 214 -5.63 -11.46 11.19
CA GLN A 214 -6.25 -12.37 12.15
C GLN A 214 -7.78 -12.33 12.15
N VAL A 215 -8.40 -11.24 11.69
CA VAL A 215 -9.88 -11.09 11.67
C VAL A 215 -10.59 -12.26 10.98
N PRO A 216 -10.17 -12.75 9.80
CA PRO A 216 -10.85 -13.87 9.14
C PRO A 216 -10.83 -15.16 9.98
N GLU A 217 -9.69 -15.49 10.58
CA GLU A 217 -9.54 -16.68 11.42
C GLU A 217 -10.35 -16.53 12.73
N PHE A 218 -10.24 -15.38 13.38
CA PHE A 218 -11.01 -15.05 14.59
C PHE A 218 -12.52 -15.14 14.35
N SER A 219 -13.00 -14.63 13.20
CA SER A 219 -14.42 -14.68 12.87
C SER A 219 -14.90 -16.13 12.69
N LYS A 220 -14.12 -16.98 12.06
CA LYS A 220 -14.49 -18.38 11.80
C LYS A 220 -14.33 -19.28 13.01
N SER A 221 -13.22 -19.16 13.73
CA SER A 221 -12.85 -20.09 14.80
C SER A 221 -13.45 -19.73 16.16
N ILE A 222 -13.61 -18.44 16.47
CA ILE A 222 -14.06 -17.96 17.78
C ILE A 222 -15.50 -17.44 17.74
N LEU A 223 -15.83 -16.60 16.75
CA LEU A 223 -17.18 -16.06 16.63
C LEU A 223 -18.14 -17.04 15.93
N LEU A 224 -17.63 -18.13 15.35
CA LEU A 224 -18.39 -19.10 14.53
C LEU A 224 -19.24 -18.40 13.45
N GLY A 225 -18.74 -17.27 12.96
CA GLY A 225 -19.40 -16.41 11.99
C GLY A 225 -19.07 -16.82 10.55
N ASP A 226 -19.91 -16.40 9.64
CA ASP A 226 -19.74 -16.56 8.21
C ASP A 226 -18.87 -15.44 7.60
N GLU A 227 -18.78 -15.40 6.28
CA GLU A 227 -18.03 -14.37 5.55
C GLU A 227 -18.58 -12.95 5.78
N SER A 228 -19.87 -12.81 6.11
CA SER A 228 -20.51 -11.52 6.40
C SER A 228 -19.95 -10.89 7.66
N VAL A 229 -19.62 -11.69 8.68
CA VAL A 229 -19.00 -11.23 9.94
C VAL A 229 -17.59 -10.71 9.65
N VAL A 230 -16.81 -11.41 8.81
CA VAL A 230 -15.47 -10.95 8.39
C VAL A 230 -15.56 -9.59 7.69
N ILE A 231 -16.46 -9.47 6.71
CA ILE A 231 -16.68 -8.22 5.96
C ILE A 231 -17.12 -7.10 6.91
N PHE A 232 -18.01 -7.38 7.83
CA PHE A 232 -18.49 -6.39 8.81
C PHE A 232 -17.34 -5.86 9.68
N LEU A 233 -16.51 -6.73 10.24
CA LEU A 233 -15.37 -6.34 11.09
C LEU A 233 -14.32 -5.54 10.31
N LEU A 234 -13.98 -5.95 9.10
CA LEU A 234 -13.05 -5.22 8.23
C LEU A 234 -13.61 -3.86 7.79
N THR A 235 -14.92 -3.78 7.55
CA THR A 235 -15.60 -2.52 7.24
C THR A 235 -15.56 -1.59 8.44
N LEU A 236 -15.88 -2.08 9.63
CA LEU A 236 -15.84 -1.30 10.87
C LEU A 236 -14.44 -0.74 11.14
N PHE A 237 -13.40 -1.56 10.96
CA PHE A 237 -12.01 -1.13 11.06
C PHE A 237 -11.68 -0.01 10.05
N SER A 238 -12.06 -0.18 8.79
CA SER A 238 -11.77 0.78 7.71
C SER A 238 -12.51 2.11 7.92
N VAL A 239 -13.79 2.04 8.31
CA VAL A 239 -14.59 3.23 8.65
C VAL A 239 -14.02 3.94 9.87
N GLY A 240 -13.64 3.19 10.91
CA GLY A 240 -13.00 3.75 12.11
C GLY A 240 -11.70 4.49 11.78
N THR A 241 -10.86 3.90 10.93
CA THR A 241 -9.61 4.53 10.47
C THR A 241 -9.88 5.79 9.65
N ALA A 242 -10.86 5.75 8.75
CA ALA A 242 -11.24 6.91 7.93
C ALA A 242 -11.77 8.08 8.79
N LEU A 243 -12.69 7.78 9.72
CA LEU A 243 -13.25 8.78 10.65
C LEU A 243 -12.17 9.34 11.57
N GLY A 244 -11.32 8.49 12.15
CA GLY A 244 -10.22 8.93 13.01
C GLY A 244 -9.25 9.86 12.27
N SER A 245 -8.96 9.58 11.01
CA SER A 245 -8.10 10.41 10.16
C SER A 245 -8.70 11.79 9.91
N LEU A 246 -10.01 11.88 9.68
CA LEU A 246 -10.70 13.17 9.51
C LEU A 246 -10.77 13.97 10.81
N LEU A 247 -11.03 13.30 11.93
CA LEU A 247 -11.13 13.93 13.24
C LEU A 247 -9.78 14.37 13.80
N CYS A 248 -8.68 13.84 13.28
CA CYS A 248 -7.33 14.14 13.76
C CYS A 248 -7.06 15.65 13.81
N LYS A 249 -7.37 16.39 12.74
CA LYS A 249 -7.19 17.86 12.69
C LYS A 249 -7.99 18.58 13.78
N THR A 250 -9.23 18.14 14.03
CA THR A 250 -10.12 18.77 15.02
C THR A 250 -9.68 18.45 16.44
N LEU A 251 -9.25 17.21 16.69
CA LEU A 251 -8.85 16.73 18.02
C LEU A 251 -7.49 17.26 18.44
N THR A 252 -6.55 17.46 17.52
CA THR A 252 -5.21 17.98 17.81
C THR A 252 -5.17 19.51 17.96
N LYS A 253 -6.31 20.21 17.72
CA LYS A 253 -6.42 21.69 17.88
C LYS A 253 -5.30 22.46 17.16
N ASN A 254 -4.78 21.94 16.05
CA ASN A 254 -3.66 22.52 15.30
C ASN A 254 -2.36 22.71 16.13
N GLN A 255 -2.11 21.86 17.14
CA GLN A 255 -0.83 21.83 17.88
C GLN A 255 0.22 21.09 17.08
#